data_7af4838f9760cac4e62beef2bcb8b9a4
#
_entry.id   7af4838f9760cac4e62beef2bcb8b9a4
#
_cell.length_a   1.000
_cell.length_b   1.000
_cell.length_c   1.000
_cell.angle_alpha   90.00
_cell.angle_beta   90.00
_cell.angle_gamma   90.00
#
_symmetry.space_group_name_H-M   'P 1'
#
loop_
_entity.id
_entity.type
_entity.pdbx_description
1 polymer ?
#
loop_
_entity_poly.entity_id
_entity_poly.type
_entity_poly.pdbx_seq_one_letter_code
_entity_poly.pdbx_strand_id
1 'polypeptide(L)'
;MRYLQGEPQQLPGNRKSLAAYAARHFRFEVREGVATLTLNRPERKNPLTFESYAELRDLFRELAHADDIKAVVIAGAGENFCSGGDVHDIIGPLTKLDMPGLLTFTRMTGDLVKAMRACPQPIVAAIDGICAGAGAILALASDMRFGTARSKTAFLFTRVGLAGCDMGACAILPRIIGQGRASELLYTGRAMGGEEAERWGFFNRLVAPEAVLAEAQQLAAQLAGGPTFAHGMTKKMLHQEWNMGVDEAIEAEAQAQAICMATNDFHRAYHAFVAKQKPEFEGD
;
A
#
# COMPACT_ATOMS: atom_id res chain seq x y z
N MET A 1 -0.88 37.60 -6.17
CA MET A 1 0.31 37.17 -5.42
C MET A 1 1.12 36.21 -6.32
N ARG A 2 2.35 36.58 -6.67
CA ARG A 2 3.21 35.79 -7.56
C ARG A 2 4.07 34.85 -6.72
N TYR A 3 3.50 33.77 -6.19
CA TYR A 3 4.29 32.83 -5.39
C TYR A 3 4.72 31.54 -6.13
N LEU A 4 4.35 31.41 -7.43
CA LEU A 4 4.62 30.18 -8.17
C LEU A 4 5.23 30.43 -9.57
N GLN A 5 5.92 31.59 -9.79
CA GLN A 5 6.70 31.85 -11.00
C GLN A 5 8.21 31.76 -10.70
N GLY A 6 8.66 30.66 -10.17
CA GLY A 6 10.06 30.27 -10.14
C GLY A 6 10.13 28.80 -10.55
N GLU A 7 11.13 28.43 -11.31
CA GLU A 7 11.47 27.01 -11.46
C GLU A 7 11.52 26.38 -10.06
N PRO A 8 10.90 25.21 -9.82
CA PRO A 8 10.95 24.60 -8.52
C PRO A 8 12.42 24.45 -8.12
N GLN A 9 12.84 25.16 -7.08
CA GLN A 9 14.18 24.99 -6.56
C GLN A 9 14.30 23.55 -6.08
N GLN A 10 14.96 22.72 -6.87
CA GLN A 10 15.30 21.37 -6.45
C GLN A 10 16.26 21.47 -5.27
N LEU A 11 15.77 21.19 -4.08
CA LEU A 11 16.63 21.03 -2.92
C LEU A 11 17.51 19.80 -3.13
N PRO A 12 18.85 19.94 -3.21
CA PRO A 12 19.74 18.81 -3.43
C PRO A 12 19.48 17.70 -2.40
N GLY A 13 19.32 16.48 -2.88
CA GLY A 13 19.15 15.29 -2.03
C GLY A 13 17.73 14.99 -1.56
N ASN A 14 16.72 15.84 -1.84
CA ASN A 14 15.32 15.55 -1.45
C ASN A 14 14.52 14.82 -2.51
N ARG A 15 15.04 14.71 -3.74
CA ARG A 15 14.37 14.04 -4.84
C ARG A 15 15.21 12.87 -5.32
N LYS A 16 14.57 11.75 -5.60
CA LYS A 16 15.23 10.53 -6.08
C LYS A 16 14.48 9.98 -7.28
N SER A 17 15.21 9.44 -8.24
CA SER A 17 14.64 8.56 -9.25
C SER A 17 14.80 7.12 -8.79
N LEU A 18 13.72 6.37 -8.82
CA LEU A 18 13.69 4.95 -8.51
C LEU A 18 13.45 4.07 -9.76
N ALA A 19 13.36 4.66 -10.96
CA ALA A 19 13.18 3.91 -12.21
C ALA A 19 14.28 2.84 -12.43
N ALA A 20 15.50 3.13 -11.97
CA ALA A 20 16.65 2.21 -12.06
C ALA A 20 16.89 1.41 -10.76
N TYR A 21 15.95 1.42 -9.81
CA TYR A 21 16.11 0.67 -8.57
C TYR A 21 16.19 -0.83 -8.83
N ALA A 22 17.31 -1.44 -8.44
CA ALA A 22 17.57 -2.87 -8.61
C ALA A 22 17.20 -3.62 -7.33
N ALA A 23 15.96 -4.06 -7.23
CA ALA A 23 15.50 -4.88 -6.10
C ALA A 23 16.20 -6.26 -6.11
N ARG A 24 16.51 -6.76 -4.91
CA ARG A 24 17.19 -8.04 -4.70
C ARG A 24 16.25 -9.17 -4.31
N HIS A 25 15.18 -8.87 -3.57
CA HIS A 25 14.31 -9.86 -2.95
C HIS A 25 12.89 -9.89 -3.54
N PHE A 26 12.62 -9.06 -4.54
CA PHE A 26 11.39 -9.03 -5.33
C PHE A 26 11.71 -8.45 -6.70
N ARG A 27 10.76 -8.46 -7.64
CA ARG A 27 10.90 -7.72 -8.90
C ARG A 27 10.32 -6.32 -8.73
N PHE A 28 10.98 -5.35 -9.34
CA PHE A 28 10.53 -3.96 -9.32
C PHE A 28 10.67 -3.39 -10.73
N GLU A 29 9.56 -2.99 -11.32
CA GLU A 29 9.50 -2.44 -12.67
C GLU A 29 8.72 -1.13 -12.64
N VAL A 30 9.22 -0.11 -13.33
CA VAL A 30 8.56 1.19 -13.46
C VAL A 30 8.19 1.43 -14.91
N ARG A 31 6.90 1.73 -15.16
CA ARG A 31 6.40 2.09 -16.49
C ARG A 31 5.42 3.24 -16.33
N GLU A 32 5.66 4.34 -17.05
CA GLU A 32 4.78 5.52 -17.09
C GLU A 32 4.35 6.02 -15.68
N GLY A 33 5.31 6.09 -14.76
CA GLY A 33 5.07 6.53 -13.40
C GLY A 33 4.39 5.51 -12.48
N VAL A 34 4.12 4.28 -12.96
CA VAL A 34 3.61 3.18 -12.14
C VAL A 34 4.73 2.22 -11.80
N ALA A 35 5.00 2.03 -10.52
CA ALA A 35 5.88 0.98 -10.02
C ALA A 35 5.08 -0.30 -9.79
N THR A 36 5.48 -1.41 -10.40
CA THR A 36 4.97 -2.75 -10.12
C THR A 36 5.99 -3.51 -9.29
N LEU A 37 5.63 -3.81 -8.05
CA LEU A 37 6.37 -4.63 -7.12
C LEU A 37 5.80 -6.04 -7.14
N THR A 38 6.60 -7.03 -7.55
CA THR A 38 6.16 -8.43 -7.63
C THR A 38 6.99 -9.29 -6.68
N LEU A 39 6.36 -9.84 -5.65
CA LEU A 39 6.96 -10.86 -4.79
C LEU A 39 7.30 -12.07 -5.65
N ASN A 40 8.54 -12.57 -5.61
CA ASN A 40 9.05 -13.46 -6.65
C ASN A 40 9.74 -14.73 -6.10
N ARG A 41 8.99 -15.49 -5.30
CA ARG A 41 9.32 -16.86 -4.86
C ARG A 41 8.10 -17.76 -5.08
N PRO A 42 7.58 -17.86 -6.34
CA PRO A 42 6.29 -18.52 -6.63
C PRO A 42 6.26 -20.00 -6.24
N GLU A 43 7.39 -20.70 -6.30
CA GLU A 43 7.54 -22.13 -5.91
C GLU A 43 7.22 -22.37 -4.43
N ARG A 44 7.29 -21.33 -3.60
CA ARG A 44 6.95 -21.36 -2.16
C ARG A 44 5.74 -20.49 -1.81
N LYS A 45 4.98 -19.98 -2.79
CA LYS A 45 3.85 -19.04 -2.63
C LYS A 45 4.28 -17.66 -2.09
N ASN A 46 5.43 -17.18 -2.54
CA ASN A 46 5.97 -15.84 -2.28
C ASN A 46 6.10 -15.48 -0.78
N PRO A 47 6.72 -16.32 0.08
CA PRO A 47 6.94 -15.97 1.47
C PRO A 47 8.01 -14.89 1.58
N LEU A 48 7.93 -14.08 2.66
CA LEU A 48 8.91 -13.05 2.97
C LEU A 48 10.05 -13.59 3.85
N THR A 49 11.26 -13.06 3.65
CA THR A 49 12.44 -13.25 4.49
C THR A 49 12.76 -11.97 5.28
N PHE A 50 13.70 -12.01 6.23
CA PHE A 50 14.13 -10.80 6.95
C PHE A 50 14.60 -9.70 5.99
N GLU A 51 15.37 -10.08 4.97
CA GLU A 51 15.92 -9.16 3.99
C GLU A 51 14.82 -8.56 3.10
N SER A 52 13.83 -9.37 2.68
CA SER A 52 12.72 -8.86 1.87
C SER A 52 11.84 -7.89 2.67
N TYR A 53 11.60 -8.12 3.97
CA TYR A 53 10.94 -7.15 4.83
C TYR A 53 11.70 -5.84 4.93
N ALA A 54 13.02 -5.91 5.15
CA ALA A 54 13.87 -4.73 5.28
C ALA A 54 13.91 -3.95 3.97
N GLU A 55 14.10 -4.63 2.84
CA GLU A 55 14.14 -3.99 1.53
C GLU A 55 12.80 -3.35 1.14
N LEU A 56 11.66 -4.02 1.40
CA LEU A 56 10.33 -3.45 1.20
C LEU A 56 10.13 -2.19 2.05
N ARG A 57 10.46 -2.25 3.35
CA ARG A 57 10.37 -1.09 4.24
C ARG A 57 11.17 0.09 3.72
N ASP A 58 12.40 -0.16 3.31
CA ASP A 58 13.31 0.89 2.87
C ASP A 58 12.87 1.46 1.52
N LEU A 59 12.41 0.63 0.58
CA LEU A 59 11.81 1.08 -0.68
C LEU A 59 10.60 2.01 -0.43
N PHE A 60 9.67 1.62 0.45
CA PHE A 60 8.50 2.48 0.75
C PHE A 60 8.89 3.80 1.45
N ARG A 61 9.98 3.83 2.20
CA ARG A 61 10.55 5.08 2.73
C ARG A 61 11.14 5.96 1.63
N GLU A 62 11.85 5.37 0.68
CA GLU A 62 12.44 6.07 -0.47
C GLU A 62 11.37 6.62 -1.43
N LEU A 63 10.24 5.93 -1.58
CA LEU A 63 9.10 6.37 -2.39
C LEU A 63 8.56 7.74 -1.97
N ALA A 64 8.67 8.12 -0.70
CA ALA A 64 8.29 9.46 -0.23
C ALA A 64 9.09 10.59 -0.92
N HIS A 65 10.23 10.27 -1.51
CA HIS A 65 11.13 11.21 -2.20
C HIS A 65 11.26 10.93 -3.71
N ALA A 66 10.47 9.97 -4.23
CA ALA A 66 10.52 9.61 -5.66
C ALA A 66 9.67 10.55 -6.50
N ASP A 67 10.25 11.13 -7.53
CA ASP A 67 9.56 12.02 -8.47
C ASP A 67 8.99 11.25 -9.67
N ASP A 68 9.61 10.14 -10.01
CA ASP A 68 9.31 9.33 -11.19
C ASP A 68 8.28 8.22 -10.91
N ILE A 69 7.83 8.07 -9.66
CA ILE A 69 6.81 7.09 -9.30
C ILE A 69 5.60 7.83 -8.72
N LYS A 70 4.45 7.62 -9.34
CA LYS A 70 3.18 8.29 -9.04
C LYS A 70 2.12 7.35 -8.45
N ALA A 71 2.24 6.04 -8.69
CA ALA A 71 1.40 5.00 -8.12
C ALA A 71 2.17 3.68 -8.00
N VAL A 72 1.74 2.80 -7.11
CA VAL A 72 2.38 1.50 -6.85
C VAL A 72 1.36 0.38 -6.98
N VAL A 73 1.76 -0.70 -7.65
CA VAL A 73 1.04 -1.98 -7.66
C VAL A 73 1.87 -3.01 -6.90
N ILE A 74 1.23 -3.77 -6.01
CA ILE A 74 1.85 -4.92 -5.34
C ILE A 74 1.17 -6.19 -5.82
N ALA A 75 1.95 -7.17 -6.28
CA ALA A 75 1.47 -8.47 -6.76
C ALA A 75 2.38 -9.61 -6.30
N GLY A 76 1.91 -10.83 -6.43
CA GLY A 76 2.73 -12.05 -6.29
C GLY A 76 2.99 -12.68 -7.66
N ALA A 77 4.17 -13.23 -7.86
CA ALA A 77 4.46 -14.06 -9.03
C ALA A 77 3.70 -15.39 -8.96
N GLY A 78 3.25 -15.89 -10.11
CA GLY A 78 2.48 -17.12 -10.20
C GLY A 78 1.05 -16.96 -9.67
N GLU A 79 0.52 -18.01 -9.05
CA GLU A 79 -0.90 -18.14 -8.68
C GLU A 79 -1.21 -17.72 -7.22
N ASN A 80 -0.26 -17.12 -6.52
CA ASN A 80 -0.45 -16.74 -5.12
C ASN A 80 0.15 -15.34 -4.85
N PHE A 81 -0.52 -14.58 -4.02
CA PHE A 81 -0.02 -13.28 -3.62
C PHE A 81 1.17 -13.40 -2.67
N CYS A 82 0.95 -13.91 -1.45
CA CYS A 82 2.01 -14.09 -0.44
C CYS A 82 1.51 -14.98 0.69
N SER A 83 2.30 -15.97 1.07
CA SER A 83 1.96 -16.92 2.15
C SER A 83 2.38 -16.45 3.56
N GLY A 84 2.99 -15.26 3.69
CA GLY A 84 3.44 -14.73 4.97
C GLY A 84 4.94 -14.80 5.17
N GLY A 85 5.40 -14.81 6.42
CA GLY A 85 6.81 -15.02 6.75
C GLY A 85 7.24 -16.47 6.44
N ASP A 86 8.45 -16.61 5.87
CA ASP A 86 8.99 -17.93 5.57
C ASP A 86 9.17 -18.76 6.85
N VAL A 87 8.64 -19.97 6.88
CA VAL A 87 8.69 -20.83 8.06
C VAL A 87 10.12 -21.20 8.45
N HIS A 88 11.00 -21.42 7.47
CA HIS A 88 12.37 -21.82 7.71
C HIS A 88 13.28 -20.60 7.94
N ASP A 89 13.11 -19.57 7.12
CA ASP A 89 14.02 -18.40 7.10
C ASP A 89 13.60 -17.32 8.14
N ILE A 90 12.35 -17.35 8.63
CA ILE A 90 11.83 -16.42 9.64
C ILE A 90 11.41 -17.15 10.92
N ILE A 91 10.38 -18.02 10.84
CA ILE A 91 9.73 -18.54 12.05
C ILE A 91 10.70 -19.38 12.87
N GLY A 92 11.49 -20.25 12.21
CA GLY A 92 12.50 -21.07 12.88
C GLY A 92 13.53 -20.23 13.65
N PRO A 93 14.21 -19.26 13.03
CA PRO A 93 15.12 -18.33 13.72
C PRO A 93 14.47 -17.55 14.87
N LEU A 94 13.23 -17.06 14.70
CA LEU A 94 12.54 -16.31 15.76
C LEU A 94 12.37 -17.10 17.06
N THR A 95 12.19 -18.43 16.98
CA THR A 95 12.07 -19.27 18.19
C THR A 95 13.33 -19.32 19.04
N LYS A 96 14.47 -18.83 18.52
CA LYS A 96 15.78 -18.83 19.18
C LYS A 96 16.20 -17.45 19.66
N LEU A 97 15.45 -16.40 19.35
CA LEU A 97 15.77 -15.03 19.76
C LEU A 97 15.29 -14.75 21.18
N ASP A 98 16.00 -13.88 21.86
CA ASP A 98 15.57 -13.26 23.10
C ASP A 98 14.52 -12.15 22.84
N MET A 99 13.94 -11.62 23.91
CA MET A 99 12.91 -10.59 23.81
C MET A 99 13.36 -9.32 23.07
N PRO A 100 14.57 -8.76 23.29
CA PRO A 100 15.09 -7.64 22.51
C PRO A 100 15.17 -7.95 20.99
N GLY A 101 15.63 -9.14 20.62
CA GLY A 101 15.69 -9.59 19.23
C GLY A 101 14.31 -9.71 18.60
N LEU A 102 13.36 -10.33 19.32
CA LEU A 102 11.94 -10.43 18.88
C LEU A 102 11.31 -9.04 18.71
N LEU A 103 11.54 -8.12 19.64
CA LEU A 103 11.03 -6.75 19.56
C LEU A 103 11.64 -5.98 18.36
N THR A 104 12.92 -6.19 18.08
CA THR A 104 13.57 -5.60 16.91
C THR A 104 12.91 -6.07 15.60
N PHE A 105 12.63 -7.37 15.49
CA PHE A 105 11.94 -7.94 14.34
C PHE A 105 10.51 -7.38 14.18
N THR A 106 9.70 -7.42 15.24
CA THR A 106 8.31 -6.95 15.17
C THR A 106 8.22 -5.45 14.89
N ARG A 107 9.18 -4.65 15.37
CA ARG A 107 9.29 -3.23 15.00
C ARG A 107 9.64 -3.05 13.52
N MET A 108 10.58 -3.83 13.00
CA MET A 108 10.95 -3.77 11.58
C MET A 108 9.75 -4.08 10.67
N THR A 109 8.99 -5.13 10.98
CA THR A 109 7.80 -5.50 10.19
C THR A 109 6.68 -4.46 10.32
N GLY A 110 6.47 -3.92 11.51
CA GLY A 110 5.55 -2.80 11.74
C GLY A 110 5.96 -1.52 11.00
N ASP A 111 7.28 -1.24 10.92
CA ASP A 111 7.82 -0.09 10.19
C ASP A 111 7.58 -0.18 8.69
N LEU A 112 7.51 -1.38 8.10
CA LEU A 112 7.09 -1.56 6.72
C LEU A 112 5.67 -1.02 6.50
N VAL A 113 4.71 -1.38 7.36
CA VAL A 113 3.33 -0.88 7.27
C VAL A 113 3.27 0.64 7.45
N LYS A 114 4.04 1.18 8.41
CA LYS A 114 4.13 2.63 8.58
C LYS A 114 4.67 3.32 7.32
N ALA A 115 5.69 2.74 6.67
CA ALA A 115 6.27 3.27 5.44
C ALA A 115 5.27 3.23 4.27
N MET A 116 4.52 2.11 4.10
CA MET A 116 3.45 2.00 3.09
C MET A 116 2.34 3.04 3.29
N ARG A 117 1.97 3.31 4.53
CA ARG A 117 0.95 4.31 4.85
C ARG A 117 1.44 5.76 4.72
N ALA A 118 2.73 5.98 4.92
CA ALA A 118 3.35 7.30 4.87
C ALA A 118 3.74 7.74 3.46
N CYS A 119 4.01 6.80 2.53
CA CYS A 119 4.34 7.17 1.17
C CYS A 119 3.13 7.83 0.47
N PRO A 120 3.34 8.92 -0.28
CA PRO A 120 2.24 9.68 -0.89
C PRO A 120 1.57 8.94 -2.06
N GLN A 121 2.27 8.00 -2.68
CA GLN A 121 1.74 7.25 -3.82
C GLN A 121 0.59 6.33 -3.39
N PRO A 122 -0.55 6.32 -4.10
CA PRO A 122 -1.56 5.28 -3.94
C PRO A 122 -1.00 3.90 -4.24
N ILE A 123 -1.37 2.92 -3.40
CA ILE A 123 -0.94 1.51 -3.51
C ILE A 123 -2.15 0.65 -3.86
N VAL A 124 -2.06 -0.10 -4.94
CA VAL A 124 -3.07 -1.08 -5.37
C VAL A 124 -2.51 -2.49 -5.22
N ALA A 125 -3.14 -3.33 -4.42
CA ALA A 125 -2.77 -4.74 -4.31
C ALA A 125 -3.57 -5.58 -5.30
N ALA A 126 -2.86 -6.37 -6.12
CA ALA A 126 -3.41 -7.37 -7.04
C ALA A 126 -3.28 -8.75 -6.39
N ILE A 127 -4.39 -9.28 -5.86
CA ILE A 127 -4.39 -10.43 -4.96
C ILE A 127 -5.03 -11.63 -5.65
N ASP A 128 -4.23 -12.68 -5.84
CA ASP A 128 -4.71 -13.96 -6.32
C ASP A 128 -4.26 -15.09 -5.38
N GLY A 129 -5.03 -16.17 -5.31
CA GLY A 129 -4.72 -17.35 -4.49
C GLY A 129 -4.48 -17.03 -3.01
N ILE A 130 -3.36 -17.49 -2.47
CA ILE A 130 -3.03 -17.36 -1.04
C ILE A 130 -2.54 -15.93 -0.72
N CYS A 131 -3.18 -15.34 0.29
CA CYS A 131 -2.84 -14.04 0.88
C CYS A 131 -2.88 -14.19 2.40
N ALA A 132 -1.76 -14.60 3.04
CA ALA A 132 -1.78 -15.04 4.41
C ALA A 132 -0.70 -14.37 5.28
N GLY A 133 -0.92 -14.27 6.59
CA GLY A 133 0.03 -13.68 7.54
C GLY A 133 0.49 -12.29 7.09
N ALA A 134 1.79 -12.12 6.90
CA ALA A 134 2.36 -10.86 6.39
C ALA A 134 1.81 -10.48 5.00
N GLY A 135 1.47 -11.44 4.14
CA GLY A 135 0.81 -11.16 2.86
C GLY A 135 -0.55 -10.50 3.05
N ALA A 136 -1.36 -10.99 4.01
CA ALA A 136 -2.63 -10.36 4.38
C ALA A 136 -2.42 -8.94 4.94
N ILE A 137 -1.31 -8.71 5.65
CA ILE A 137 -0.97 -7.38 6.15
C ILE A 137 -0.51 -6.43 5.03
N LEU A 138 0.29 -6.90 4.06
CA LEU A 138 0.64 -6.08 2.89
C LEU A 138 -0.62 -5.66 2.11
N ALA A 139 -1.55 -6.60 1.91
CA ALA A 139 -2.85 -6.31 1.33
C ALA A 139 -3.64 -5.30 2.18
N LEU A 140 -3.68 -5.48 3.50
CA LEU A 140 -4.37 -4.60 4.44
C LEU A 140 -3.79 -3.17 4.45
N ALA A 141 -2.46 -3.04 4.32
CA ALA A 141 -1.76 -1.76 4.32
C ALA A 141 -1.81 -1.02 2.97
N SER A 142 -2.23 -1.71 1.89
CA SER A 142 -2.47 -1.10 0.58
C SER A 142 -3.74 -0.25 0.61
N ASP A 143 -3.80 0.79 -0.20
CA ASP A 143 -4.96 1.70 -0.25
C ASP A 143 -6.18 1.03 -0.90
N MET A 144 -5.94 0.25 -1.97
CA MET A 144 -6.97 -0.49 -2.69
C MET A 144 -6.53 -1.94 -2.92
N ARG A 145 -7.49 -2.85 -3.00
CA ARG A 145 -7.29 -4.30 -3.14
C ARG A 145 -8.22 -4.85 -4.20
N PHE A 146 -7.64 -5.43 -5.26
CA PHE A 146 -8.38 -6.24 -6.22
C PHE A 146 -8.09 -7.70 -5.92
N GLY A 147 -9.13 -8.51 -5.85
CA GLY A 147 -9.02 -9.92 -5.56
C GLY A 147 -9.62 -10.79 -6.65
N THR A 148 -9.41 -12.10 -6.53
CA THR A 148 -10.06 -13.09 -7.37
C THR A 148 -10.98 -13.97 -6.54
N ALA A 149 -11.94 -14.67 -7.17
CA ALA A 149 -12.82 -15.59 -6.44
C ALA A 149 -12.06 -16.71 -5.73
N ARG A 150 -10.89 -17.13 -6.24
CA ARG A 150 -10.04 -18.16 -5.63
C ARG A 150 -9.13 -17.65 -4.51
N SER A 151 -9.11 -16.32 -4.27
CA SER A 151 -8.29 -15.71 -3.20
C SER A 151 -8.70 -16.22 -1.83
N LYS A 152 -7.70 -16.46 -0.98
CA LYS A 152 -7.86 -16.87 0.42
C LYS A 152 -7.02 -15.96 1.30
N THR A 153 -7.67 -14.99 1.94
CA THR A 153 -7.02 -14.04 2.85
C THR A 153 -7.13 -14.53 4.29
N ALA A 154 -6.01 -14.66 4.99
CA ALA A 154 -5.99 -15.17 6.35
C ALA A 154 -4.96 -14.46 7.25
N PHE A 155 -5.41 -14.03 8.44
CA PHE A 155 -4.58 -13.46 9.51
C PHE A 155 -4.20 -14.59 10.48
N LEU A 156 -3.17 -15.37 10.15
CA LEU A 156 -2.87 -16.66 10.77
C LEU A 156 -2.23 -16.60 12.16
N PHE A 157 -2.01 -15.42 12.74
CA PHE A 157 -1.19 -15.23 13.94
C PHE A 157 -1.63 -16.10 15.12
N THR A 158 -2.91 -16.12 15.43
CA THR A 158 -3.44 -16.92 16.55
C THR A 158 -3.33 -18.44 16.33
N ARG A 159 -3.30 -18.88 15.07
CA ARG A 159 -3.12 -20.31 14.74
C ARG A 159 -1.72 -20.83 14.99
N VAL A 160 -0.75 -19.93 15.14
CA VAL A 160 0.64 -20.25 15.47
C VAL A 160 1.03 -19.79 16.89
N GLY A 161 0.03 -19.51 17.74
CA GLY A 161 0.25 -19.13 19.15
C GLY A 161 0.65 -17.65 19.36
N LEU A 162 0.57 -16.82 18.33
CA LEU A 162 0.80 -15.37 18.45
C LEU A 162 -0.52 -14.63 18.66
N ALA A 163 -0.45 -13.40 19.15
CA ALA A 163 -1.62 -12.55 19.22
C ALA A 163 -2.08 -12.15 17.81
N GLY A 164 -3.39 -11.95 17.62
CA GLY A 164 -3.96 -11.44 16.36
C GLY A 164 -3.53 -10.01 16.01
N CYS A 165 -2.88 -9.31 16.95
CA CYS A 165 -2.38 -7.95 16.78
C CYS A 165 -0.94 -7.96 16.23
N ASP A 166 -0.79 -7.98 14.93
CA ASP A 166 0.53 -7.85 14.29
C ASP A 166 0.48 -6.81 13.18
N MET A 167 1.57 -6.05 13.01
CA MET A 167 1.78 -5.09 11.93
C MET A 167 0.58 -4.14 11.68
N GLY A 168 -0.22 -3.86 12.69
CA GLY A 168 -1.40 -2.98 12.58
C GLY A 168 -2.74 -3.68 12.28
N ALA A 169 -2.81 -5.02 12.26
CA ALA A 169 -4.05 -5.75 11.98
C ALA A 169 -5.24 -5.29 12.85
N CYS A 170 -5.05 -5.19 14.17
CA CYS A 170 -6.10 -4.74 15.09
C CYS A 170 -6.52 -3.28 14.92
N ALA A 171 -5.66 -2.44 14.34
CA ALA A 171 -5.98 -1.04 14.10
C ALA A 171 -6.66 -0.82 12.74
N ILE A 172 -6.22 -1.52 11.69
CA ILE A 172 -6.63 -1.25 10.32
C ILE A 172 -7.83 -2.11 9.91
N LEU A 173 -7.81 -3.41 10.19
CA LEU A 173 -8.83 -4.34 9.71
C LEU A 173 -10.26 -3.97 10.15
N PRO A 174 -10.51 -3.60 11.43
CA PRO A 174 -11.84 -3.19 11.88
C PRO A 174 -12.40 -1.98 11.14
N ARG A 175 -11.53 -1.08 10.67
CA ARG A 175 -11.93 0.12 9.92
C ARG A 175 -12.35 -0.19 8.48
N ILE A 176 -11.94 -1.35 7.96
CA ILE A 176 -12.28 -1.80 6.60
C ILE A 176 -13.52 -2.69 6.63
N ILE A 177 -13.56 -3.70 7.49
CA ILE A 177 -14.62 -4.73 7.48
C ILE A 177 -15.56 -4.69 8.69
N GLY A 178 -15.32 -3.79 9.62
CA GLY A 178 -16.08 -3.69 10.89
C GLY A 178 -15.50 -4.58 11.98
N GLN A 179 -15.74 -4.16 13.26
CA GLN A 179 -15.12 -4.78 14.44
C GLN A 179 -15.46 -6.27 14.60
N GLY A 180 -16.73 -6.66 14.40
CA GLY A 180 -17.16 -8.05 14.60
C GLY A 180 -16.49 -9.02 13.65
N ARG A 181 -16.42 -8.68 12.36
CA ARG A 181 -15.76 -9.48 11.33
C ARG A 181 -14.25 -9.54 11.54
N ALA A 182 -13.63 -8.42 11.90
CA ALA A 182 -12.22 -8.36 12.23
C ALA A 182 -11.91 -9.27 13.44
N SER A 183 -12.70 -9.22 14.51
CA SER A 183 -12.54 -10.08 15.69
C SER A 183 -12.63 -11.55 15.31
N GLU A 184 -13.62 -11.95 14.49
CA GLU A 184 -13.75 -13.31 14.01
C GLU A 184 -12.48 -13.79 13.29
N LEU A 185 -11.99 -13.03 12.31
CA LEU A 185 -10.78 -13.39 11.56
C LEU A 185 -9.53 -13.43 12.44
N LEU A 186 -9.33 -12.43 13.30
CA LEU A 186 -8.12 -12.31 14.12
C LEU A 186 -8.08 -13.33 15.26
N TYR A 187 -9.24 -13.75 15.82
CA TYR A 187 -9.28 -14.77 16.85
C TYR A 187 -9.18 -16.20 16.28
N THR A 188 -9.85 -16.46 15.16
CA THR A 188 -9.89 -17.81 14.60
C THR A 188 -8.75 -18.11 13.64
N GLY A 189 -8.16 -17.07 13.04
CA GLY A 189 -7.18 -17.21 11.96
C GLY A 189 -7.75 -17.93 10.72
N ARG A 190 -9.10 -18.02 10.58
CA ARG A 190 -9.70 -18.63 9.41
C ARG A 190 -9.43 -17.82 8.14
N ALA A 191 -9.46 -18.49 7.02
CA ALA A 191 -9.40 -17.82 5.73
C ALA A 191 -10.76 -17.17 5.40
N MET A 192 -10.72 -15.98 4.86
CA MET A 192 -11.78 -15.26 4.19
C MET A 192 -11.63 -15.51 2.69
N GLY A 193 -12.65 -16.06 2.03
CA GLY A 193 -12.67 -16.31 0.59
C GLY A 193 -12.85 -15.02 -0.21
N GLY A 194 -12.60 -15.07 -1.54
CA GLY A 194 -12.65 -13.89 -2.40
C GLY A 194 -14.02 -13.20 -2.39
N GLU A 195 -15.10 -13.94 -2.56
CA GLU A 195 -16.48 -13.43 -2.55
C GLU A 195 -16.87 -12.85 -1.18
N GLU A 196 -16.42 -13.50 -0.09
CA GLU A 196 -16.63 -12.99 1.25
C GLU A 196 -15.86 -11.68 1.47
N ALA A 197 -14.62 -11.59 0.98
CA ALA A 197 -13.78 -10.41 1.07
C ALA A 197 -14.37 -9.21 0.32
N GLU A 198 -14.95 -9.42 -0.86
CA GLU A 198 -15.67 -8.38 -1.60
C GLU A 198 -16.94 -7.95 -0.85
N ARG A 199 -17.78 -8.91 -0.45
CA ARG A 199 -19.02 -8.62 0.30
C ARG A 199 -18.76 -7.87 1.62
N TRP A 200 -17.61 -8.08 2.25
CA TRP A 200 -17.23 -7.40 3.48
C TRP A 200 -16.49 -6.09 3.27
N GLY A 201 -16.19 -5.73 2.02
CA GLY A 201 -15.48 -4.51 1.67
C GLY A 201 -13.94 -4.59 1.86
N PHE A 202 -13.40 -5.78 2.08
CA PHE A 202 -11.95 -5.98 2.09
C PHE A 202 -11.37 -5.84 0.68
N PHE A 203 -12.00 -6.47 -0.32
CA PHE A 203 -11.71 -6.21 -1.73
C PHE A 203 -12.61 -5.11 -2.28
N ASN A 204 -12.01 -4.20 -3.04
CA ASN A 204 -12.73 -3.16 -3.77
C ASN A 204 -13.52 -3.74 -4.95
N ARG A 205 -13.02 -4.84 -5.53
CA ARG A 205 -13.69 -5.63 -6.58
C ARG A 205 -13.07 -7.01 -6.71
N LEU A 206 -13.88 -7.95 -7.26
CA LEU A 206 -13.39 -9.23 -7.78
C LEU A 206 -13.16 -9.12 -9.28
N VAL A 207 -12.08 -9.74 -9.74
CA VAL A 207 -11.73 -9.84 -11.16
C VAL A 207 -11.28 -11.27 -11.48
N ALA A 208 -11.26 -11.60 -12.77
CA ALA A 208 -10.74 -12.89 -13.22
C ALA A 208 -9.24 -13.04 -12.86
N PRO A 209 -8.77 -14.24 -12.51
CA PRO A 209 -7.36 -14.43 -12.09
C PRO A 209 -6.34 -13.95 -13.10
N GLU A 210 -6.61 -14.15 -14.39
CA GLU A 210 -5.74 -13.71 -15.49
C GLU A 210 -5.75 -12.19 -15.70
N ALA A 211 -6.73 -11.48 -15.16
CA ALA A 211 -6.90 -10.03 -15.33
C ALA A 211 -6.47 -9.22 -14.12
N VAL A 212 -6.30 -9.83 -12.93
CA VAL A 212 -6.15 -9.08 -11.67
C VAL A 212 -4.95 -8.12 -11.67
N LEU A 213 -3.82 -8.53 -12.23
CA LEU A 213 -2.65 -7.67 -12.32
C LEU A 213 -2.87 -6.52 -13.32
N ALA A 214 -3.43 -6.83 -14.50
CA ALA A 214 -3.70 -5.84 -15.55
C ALA A 214 -4.71 -4.78 -15.08
N GLU A 215 -5.78 -5.19 -14.40
CA GLU A 215 -6.80 -4.29 -13.82
C GLU A 215 -6.21 -3.39 -12.72
N ALA A 216 -5.34 -3.93 -11.86
CA ALA A 216 -4.64 -3.14 -10.85
C ALA A 216 -3.67 -2.13 -11.48
N GLN A 217 -2.93 -2.53 -12.53
CA GLN A 217 -2.04 -1.64 -13.28
C GLN A 217 -2.83 -0.56 -14.04
N GLN A 218 -3.98 -0.89 -14.61
CA GLN A 218 -4.85 0.08 -15.27
C GLN A 218 -5.35 1.16 -14.29
N LEU A 219 -5.80 0.76 -13.10
CA LEU A 219 -6.17 1.74 -12.07
C LEU A 219 -4.97 2.58 -11.62
N ALA A 220 -3.81 1.95 -11.40
CA ALA A 220 -2.59 2.66 -11.02
C ALA A 220 -2.15 3.67 -12.11
N ALA A 221 -2.26 3.31 -13.39
CA ALA A 221 -1.99 4.22 -14.51
C ALA A 221 -2.98 5.40 -14.55
N GLN A 222 -4.26 5.14 -14.29
CA GLN A 222 -5.25 6.22 -14.16
C GLN A 222 -4.89 7.17 -13.02
N LEU A 223 -4.47 6.66 -11.87
CA LEU A 223 -4.04 7.47 -10.72
C LEU A 223 -2.73 8.23 -11.02
N ALA A 224 -1.78 7.59 -11.70
CA ALA A 224 -0.51 8.22 -12.09
C ALA A 224 -0.70 9.38 -13.08
N GLY A 225 -1.72 9.31 -13.94
CA GLY A 225 -2.12 10.39 -14.85
C GLY A 225 -3.03 11.45 -14.21
N GLY A 226 -3.31 11.35 -12.92
CA GLY A 226 -4.12 12.29 -12.15
C GLY A 226 -3.29 13.32 -11.38
N PRO A 227 -3.94 14.18 -10.56
CA PRO A 227 -3.29 15.18 -9.72
C PRO A 227 -2.58 14.51 -8.53
N THR A 228 -1.37 14.00 -8.73
CA THR A 228 -0.69 13.09 -7.80
C THR A 228 -0.35 13.73 -6.45
N PHE A 229 -0.10 15.06 -6.43
CA PHE A 229 0.03 15.78 -5.17
C PHE A 229 -1.26 15.73 -4.35
N ALA A 230 -2.42 15.96 -4.97
CA ALA A 230 -3.72 15.89 -4.31
C ALA A 230 -4.06 14.44 -3.86
N HIS A 231 -3.65 13.42 -4.62
CA HIS A 231 -3.77 12.03 -4.19
C HIS A 231 -2.97 11.76 -2.90
N GLY A 232 -1.73 12.26 -2.82
CA GLY A 232 -0.89 12.15 -1.62
C GLY A 232 -1.52 12.86 -0.41
N MET A 233 -2.08 14.06 -0.60
CA MET A 233 -2.81 14.78 0.44
C MET A 233 -4.06 14.01 0.90
N THR A 234 -4.84 13.45 -0.03
CA THR A 234 -6.00 12.62 0.29
C THR A 234 -5.61 11.39 1.11
N LYS A 235 -4.58 10.66 0.69
CA LYS A 235 -4.06 9.50 1.45
C LYS A 235 -3.65 9.90 2.87
N LYS A 236 -2.95 11.02 3.01
CA LYS A 236 -2.53 11.55 4.31
C LYS A 236 -3.72 11.83 5.21
N MET A 237 -4.74 12.53 4.72
CA MET A 237 -5.95 12.86 5.49
C MET A 237 -6.71 11.59 5.89
N LEU A 238 -6.99 10.68 4.95
CA LEU A 238 -7.64 9.39 5.23
C LEU A 238 -6.96 8.60 6.37
N HIS A 239 -5.64 8.76 6.57
CA HIS A 239 -4.92 8.09 7.63
C HIS A 239 -4.83 8.88 8.94
N GLN A 240 -4.71 10.21 8.88
CA GLN A 240 -4.55 11.06 10.06
C GLN A 240 -5.85 11.26 10.81
N GLU A 241 -6.98 11.40 10.10
CA GLU A 241 -8.30 11.63 10.69
C GLU A 241 -8.81 10.50 11.57
N TRP A 242 -8.19 9.33 11.50
CA TRP A 242 -8.50 8.23 12.43
C TRP A 242 -8.31 8.58 13.92
N ASN A 243 -7.51 9.61 14.22
CA ASN A 243 -7.20 10.05 15.57
C ASN A 243 -7.70 11.47 15.86
N MET A 244 -8.54 12.03 14.99
CA MET A 244 -9.08 13.40 15.13
C MET A 244 -10.56 13.37 15.49
N GLY A 245 -11.02 14.40 16.19
CA GLY A 245 -12.43 14.74 16.28
C GLY A 245 -12.94 15.27 14.93
N VAL A 246 -14.26 15.30 14.72
CA VAL A 246 -14.83 15.72 13.43
C VAL A 246 -14.47 17.16 13.06
N ASP A 247 -14.54 18.09 14.01
CA ASP A 247 -14.23 19.50 13.75
C ASP A 247 -12.76 19.72 13.45
N GLU A 248 -11.86 18.98 14.13
CA GLU A 248 -10.42 18.99 13.87
C GLU A 248 -10.09 18.40 12.49
N ALA A 249 -10.79 17.33 12.08
CA ALA A 249 -10.64 16.73 10.76
C ALA A 249 -11.06 17.72 9.65
N ILE A 250 -12.23 18.37 9.81
CA ILE A 250 -12.73 19.39 8.86
C ILE A 250 -11.73 20.55 8.71
N GLU A 251 -11.14 21.02 9.81
CA GLU A 251 -10.12 22.08 9.76
C GLU A 251 -8.85 21.61 9.06
N ALA A 252 -8.40 20.37 9.31
CA ALA A 252 -7.25 19.80 8.63
C ALA A 252 -7.51 19.63 7.12
N GLU A 253 -8.71 19.19 6.72
CA GLU A 253 -9.13 19.11 5.33
C GLU A 253 -9.18 20.49 4.66
N ALA A 254 -9.67 21.53 5.36
CA ALA A 254 -9.68 22.89 4.84
C ALA A 254 -8.28 23.39 4.51
N GLN A 255 -7.30 23.11 5.38
CA GLN A 255 -5.89 23.45 5.14
C GLN A 255 -5.30 22.65 3.98
N ALA A 256 -5.58 21.33 3.91
CA ALA A 256 -5.15 20.47 2.81
C ALA A 256 -5.71 20.94 1.46
N GLN A 257 -6.99 21.32 1.41
CA GLN A 257 -7.62 21.85 0.21
C GLN A 257 -7.01 23.19 -0.21
N ALA A 258 -6.77 24.10 0.73
CA ALA A 258 -6.12 25.38 0.44
C ALA A 258 -4.72 25.18 -0.17
N ILE A 259 -3.95 24.21 0.32
CA ILE A 259 -2.65 23.84 -0.25
C ILE A 259 -2.84 23.29 -1.68
N CYS A 260 -3.79 22.39 -1.91
CA CYS A 260 -4.08 21.86 -3.25
C CYS A 260 -4.56 22.94 -4.22
N MET A 261 -5.34 23.92 -3.78
CA MET A 261 -5.76 25.08 -4.61
C MET A 261 -4.60 25.98 -5.04
N ALA A 262 -3.46 25.92 -4.35
CA ALA A 262 -2.26 26.65 -4.72
C ALA A 262 -1.37 25.91 -5.75
N THR A 263 -1.71 24.67 -6.13
CA THR A 263 -0.95 23.87 -7.12
C THR A 263 -1.27 24.30 -8.55
N ASN A 264 -0.33 24.05 -9.48
CA ASN A 264 -0.56 24.25 -10.89
C ASN A 264 -1.64 23.31 -11.45
N ASP A 265 -1.75 22.10 -10.91
CA ASP A 265 -2.78 21.13 -11.33
C ASP A 265 -4.20 21.64 -11.08
N PHE A 266 -4.44 22.39 -10.01
CA PHE A 266 -5.74 23.05 -9.80
C PHE A 266 -6.05 24.07 -10.91
N HIS A 267 -5.06 24.87 -11.32
CA HIS A 267 -5.21 25.83 -12.41
C HIS A 267 -5.39 25.12 -13.76
N ARG A 268 -4.63 24.05 -14.05
CA ARG A 268 -4.80 23.22 -15.26
C ARG A 268 -6.22 22.67 -15.34
N ALA A 269 -6.74 22.12 -14.22
CA ALA A 269 -8.11 21.62 -14.15
C ALA A 269 -9.16 22.68 -14.44
N TYR A 270 -9.01 23.89 -13.86
CA TYR A 270 -9.92 25.01 -14.12
C TYR A 270 -9.91 25.42 -15.59
N HIS A 271 -8.75 25.60 -16.19
CA HIS A 271 -8.65 25.99 -17.62
C HIS A 271 -9.22 24.91 -18.55
N ALA A 272 -8.93 23.64 -18.29
CA ALA A 272 -9.48 22.53 -19.06
C ALA A 272 -11.02 22.47 -18.95
N PHE A 273 -11.56 22.67 -17.75
CA PHE A 273 -13.01 22.70 -17.53
C PHE A 273 -13.67 23.84 -18.33
N VAL A 274 -13.14 25.05 -18.28
CA VAL A 274 -13.65 26.20 -19.04
C VAL A 274 -13.56 25.95 -20.55
N ALA A 275 -12.49 25.32 -21.02
CA ALA A 275 -12.29 24.95 -22.43
C ALA A 275 -13.07 23.70 -22.85
N LYS A 276 -13.79 23.01 -21.94
CA LYS A 276 -14.48 21.72 -22.16
C LYS A 276 -13.51 20.63 -22.67
N GLN A 277 -12.31 20.59 -22.13
CA GLN A 277 -11.27 19.64 -22.44
C GLN A 277 -10.96 18.75 -21.22
N LYS A 278 -10.29 17.62 -21.43
CA LYS A 278 -9.77 16.79 -20.35
C LYS A 278 -8.53 17.48 -19.77
N PRO A 279 -8.41 17.62 -18.43
CA PRO A 279 -7.20 18.18 -17.84
C PRO A 279 -6.02 17.21 -17.99
N GLU A 280 -4.84 17.79 -18.14
CA GLU A 280 -3.55 17.10 -18.06
C GLU A 280 -2.86 17.52 -16.77
N PHE A 281 -2.49 16.55 -15.93
CA PHE A 281 -1.90 16.78 -14.62
C PHE A 281 -0.42 16.40 -14.61
N GLU A 282 0.37 17.14 -13.86
CA GLU A 282 1.81 16.92 -13.69
C GLU A 282 2.19 16.56 -12.24
N GLY A 283 1.27 16.81 -11.30
CA GLY A 283 1.47 16.50 -9.89
C GLY A 283 2.14 17.63 -9.09
N ASP A 284 2.01 18.86 -9.54
CA ASP A 284 2.67 20.06 -8.98
C ASP A 284 1.72 21.22 -8.72
#